data_a65653d47184c4e3bdf163e8e9f9de8a
#
_entry.id   a65653d47184c4e3bdf163e8e9f9de8a
#
_cell.length_a   1.000
_cell.length_b   1.000
_cell.length_c   1.000
_cell.angle_alpha   90.00
_cell.angle_beta   90.00
_cell.angle_gamma   90.00
#
_symmetry.space_group_name_H-M   'P 1'
#
loop_
_entity.id
_entity.type
_entity.pdbx_description
1 polymer ?
#
loop_
_entity_poly.entity_id
_entity_poly.type
_entity_poly.pdbx_seq_one_letter_code
_entity_poly.pdbx_strand_id
1 'polypeptide(L)'
;AGGADISIATIPVGDREAPEFGILKANEENFITSFIEKPKKEILGEWTSDTGAEMQRQGRHYLASMGIYIFNRSLLDTLLKDEYPSATDFGKEIMPNSIEKYKVISYQYDGYWTDIGNIYSFFEANIALTDDIPAFNLFDSSKTIFTRSRMLPPGKISGTTLEKTVVAEGCLIFASRIETSVLGIRSRIGHGTTVVSCYLMGNDYYETLTQMEANTSKGIPKIGIGERCYIKNAIIDKNCRIGNDVRINGGMHLE
;
A
#
# COMPACT_ATOMS: atom_id res chain seq x y z
N ALA A 1 13.44 24.93 -6.44
CA ALA A 1 13.56 24.17 -7.66
C ALA A 1 14.61 24.87 -8.55
N GLY A 2 15.82 24.32 -8.63
CA GLY A 2 17.00 24.94 -9.29
C GLY A 2 17.00 24.88 -10.81
N GLY A 3 15.88 25.21 -11.49
CA GLY A 3 15.81 25.23 -12.95
C GLY A 3 15.87 23.84 -13.60
N ALA A 4 15.43 22.80 -12.89
CA ALA A 4 15.29 21.46 -13.43
C ALA A 4 14.05 21.34 -14.33
N ASP A 5 14.15 20.54 -15.36
CA ASP A 5 13.06 20.22 -16.28
C ASP A 5 12.14 19.13 -15.72
N ILE A 6 12.76 18.18 -15.01
CA ILE A 6 12.11 17.04 -14.37
C ILE A 6 12.64 16.89 -12.94
N SER A 7 11.76 16.61 -11.99
CA SER A 7 12.14 16.22 -10.64
C SER A 7 11.60 14.81 -10.35
N ILE A 8 12.45 13.96 -9.77
CA ILE A 8 12.09 12.60 -9.35
C ILE A 8 12.20 12.53 -7.83
N ALA A 9 11.14 12.09 -7.16
CA ALA A 9 11.24 11.72 -5.77
C ALA A 9 11.99 10.40 -5.63
N THR A 10 13.00 10.39 -4.75
CA THR A 10 13.86 9.23 -4.50
C THR A 10 13.88 8.91 -3.02
N ILE A 11 14.13 7.66 -2.70
CA ILE A 11 14.30 7.20 -1.31
C ILE A 11 15.56 6.34 -1.20
N PRO A 12 16.36 6.49 -0.13
CA PRO A 12 17.47 5.59 0.15
C PRO A 12 16.98 4.18 0.52
N VAL A 13 17.50 3.16 -0.17
CA VAL A 13 17.18 1.75 0.07
C VAL A 13 18.44 0.90 0.23
N GLY A 14 18.30 -0.29 0.82
CA GLY A 14 19.37 -1.27 0.99
C GLY A 14 19.45 -2.30 -0.13
N ASP A 15 20.44 -3.19 -0.04
CA ASP A 15 20.73 -4.26 -1.03
C ASP A 15 19.54 -5.19 -1.29
N ARG A 16 18.72 -5.43 -0.27
CA ARG A 16 17.57 -6.34 -0.36
C ARG A 16 16.45 -5.78 -1.21
N GLU A 17 16.23 -4.47 -1.10
CA GLU A 17 15.10 -3.76 -1.71
C GLU A 17 15.44 -3.23 -3.10
N ALA A 18 16.69 -2.82 -3.33
CA ALA A 18 17.13 -2.16 -4.56
C ALA A 18 16.75 -2.89 -5.86
N PRO A 19 16.77 -4.24 -5.95
CA PRO A 19 16.35 -4.95 -7.17
C PRO A 19 14.88 -4.78 -7.56
N GLU A 20 14.04 -4.30 -6.64
CA GLU A 20 12.60 -4.12 -6.90
C GLU A 20 12.28 -2.77 -7.53
N PHE A 21 13.24 -1.83 -7.57
CA PHE A 21 13.03 -0.44 -7.95
C PHE A 21 13.91 0.00 -9.13
N GLY A 22 13.53 1.13 -9.73
CA GLY A 22 14.44 1.91 -10.55
C GLY A 22 15.50 2.56 -9.66
N ILE A 23 16.79 2.30 -9.91
CA ILE A 23 17.90 2.83 -9.14
C ILE A 23 18.59 3.95 -9.94
N LEU A 24 18.94 5.01 -9.22
CA LEU A 24 19.50 6.23 -9.79
C LEU A 24 20.89 6.53 -9.22
N LYS A 25 21.71 7.17 -10.03
CA LYS A 25 22.90 7.89 -9.58
C LYS A 25 22.68 9.38 -9.71
N ALA A 26 23.10 10.13 -8.71
CA ALA A 26 23.06 11.58 -8.72
C ALA A 26 24.47 12.15 -8.44
N ASN A 27 24.77 13.31 -9.00
CA ASN A 27 25.97 14.07 -8.69
C ASN A 27 25.80 14.89 -7.39
N GLU A 28 26.84 15.63 -6.99
CA GLU A 28 26.85 16.46 -5.77
C GLU A 28 25.75 17.55 -5.76
N GLU A 29 25.27 17.97 -6.92
CA GLU A 29 24.18 18.95 -7.07
C GLU A 29 22.81 18.28 -7.14
N ASN A 30 22.71 16.96 -6.91
CA ASN A 30 21.53 16.11 -7.02
C ASN A 30 20.96 15.96 -8.44
N PHE A 31 21.69 16.33 -9.49
CA PHE A 31 21.28 15.99 -10.85
C PHE A 31 21.52 14.50 -11.11
N ILE A 32 20.51 13.86 -11.69
CA ILE A 32 20.56 12.44 -12.01
C ILE A 32 21.45 12.23 -13.25
N THR A 33 22.43 11.39 -13.10
CA THR A 33 23.42 11.06 -14.16
C THR A 33 23.18 9.71 -14.80
N SER A 34 22.49 8.81 -14.10
CA SER A 34 22.21 7.46 -14.60
C SER A 34 20.95 6.89 -13.94
N PHE A 35 20.25 6.03 -14.67
CA PHE A 35 19.05 5.33 -14.24
C PHE A 35 19.06 3.90 -14.74
N ILE A 36 18.68 2.96 -13.90
CA ILE A 36 18.50 1.56 -14.26
C ILE A 36 17.24 1.00 -13.61
N GLU A 37 16.35 0.41 -14.40
CA GLU A 37 15.11 -0.19 -13.90
C GLU A 37 15.36 -1.62 -13.44
N LYS A 38 15.06 -1.90 -12.16
CA LYS A 38 15.12 -3.23 -11.52
C LYS A 38 16.42 -3.97 -11.80
N PRO A 39 17.57 -3.43 -11.36
CA PRO A 39 18.88 -4.02 -11.63
C PRO A 39 19.03 -5.39 -10.98
N LYS A 40 19.78 -6.27 -11.63
CA LYS A 40 20.16 -7.54 -11.02
C LYS A 40 21.15 -7.30 -9.86
N LYS A 41 21.13 -8.18 -8.86
CA LYS A 41 21.98 -8.06 -7.65
C LYS A 41 23.48 -7.97 -7.97
N GLU A 42 23.92 -8.65 -9.03
CA GLU A 42 25.32 -8.73 -9.43
C GLU A 42 25.93 -7.38 -9.83
N ILE A 43 25.11 -6.46 -10.32
CA ILE A 43 25.55 -5.12 -10.78
C ILE A 43 25.26 -4.01 -9.78
N LEU A 44 24.57 -4.30 -8.69
CA LEU A 44 24.17 -3.28 -7.71
C LEU A 44 25.36 -2.52 -7.11
N GLY A 45 26.49 -3.19 -6.89
CA GLY A 45 27.69 -2.55 -6.33
C GLY A 45 28.19 -1.34 -7.12
N GLU A 46 27.89 -1.27 -8.41
CA GLU A 46 28.21 -0.14 -9.26
C GLU A 46 27.20 1.02 -9.15
N TRP A 47 26.06 0.79 -8.51
CA TRP A 47 24.91 1.72 -8.45
C TRP A 47 24.72 2.41 -7.09
N THR A 48 25.74 2.40 -6.26
CA THR A 48 25.74 3.14 -5.00
C THR A 48 25.74 4.65 -5.25
N SER A 49 25.10 5.40 -4.36
CA SER A 49 25.03 6.86 -4.35
C SER A 49 25.35 7.41 -2.97
N ASP A 50 25.69 8.68 -2.87
CA ASP A 50 25.73 9.37 -1.59
C ASP A 50 24.28 9.62 -1.13
N THR A 51 23.84 8.86 -0.14
CA THR A 51 22.51 8.96 0.47
C THR A 51 22.52 9.71 1.80
N GLY A 52 23.69 10.25 2.18
CA GLY A 52 23.94 10.90 3.45
C GLY A 52 24.37 9.92 4.55
N ALA A 53 25.17 10.45 5.49
CA ALA A 53 25.85 9.63 6.51
C ALA A 53 24.92 8.76 7.37
N GLU A 54 23.69 9.23 7.65
CA GLU A 54 22.73 8.48 8.45
C GLU A 54 22.18 7.28 7.68
N MET A 55 21.77 7.47 6.44
CA MET A 55 21.23 6.40 5.59
C MET A 55 22.30 5.36 5.26
N GLN A 56 23.54 5.80 5.01
CA GLN A 56 24.68 4.90 4.80
C GLN A 56 24.97 4.03 6.02
N ARG A 57 24.91 4.58 7.25
CA ARG A 57 25.06 3.79 8.48
C ARG A 57 23.98 2.73 8.65
N GLN A 58 22.78 2.96 8.09
CA GLN A 58 21.68 2.00 8.06
C GLN A 58 21.78 0.98 6.91
N GLY A 59 22.85 1.01 6.11
CA GLY A 59 23.02 0.13 4.95
C GLY A 59 22.19 0.51 3.73
N ARG A 60 21.68 1.75 3.68
CA ARG A 60 20.87 2.26 2.56
C ARG A 60 21.74 3.06 1.61
N HIS A 61 22.33 2.37 0.66
CA HIS A 61 23.36 2.91 -0.24
C HIS A 61 22.84 3.27 -1.63
N TYR A 62 21.58 2.98 -1.94
CA TYR A 62 21.01 3.19 -3.28
C TYR A 62 19.89 4.22 -3.24
N LEU A 63 19.83 5.07 -4.26
CA LEU A 63 18.68 5.95 -4.48
C LEU A 63 17.66 5.24 -5.35
N ALA A 64 16.55 4.87 -4.78
CA ALA A 64 15.44 4.25 -5.49
C ALA A 64 14.42 5.31 -5.94
N SER A 65 13.90 5.16 -7.16
CA SER A 65 12.78 5.96 -7.66
C SER A 65 11.50 5.58 -6.91
N MET A 66 10.80 6.58 -6.39
CA MET A 66 9.49 6.38 -5.77
C MET A 66 8.35 6.32 -6.79
N GLY A 67 8.63 6.44 -8.09
CA GLY A 67 7.60 6.51 -9.14
C GLY A 67 6.81 7.83 -9.13
N ILE A 68 7.32 8.85 -8.44
CA ILE A 68 6.69 10.17 -8.32
C ILE A 68 7.55 11.18 -9.09
N TYR A 69 6.94 11.80 -10.09
CA TYR A 69 7.62 12.71 -11.01
C TYR A 69 6.91 14.06 -11.08
N ILE A 70 7.69 15.12 -11.20
CA ILE A 70 7.19 16.47 -11.50
C ILE A 70 7.88 16.94 -12.78
N PHE A 71 7.10 17.31 -13.78
CA PHE A 71 7.57 17.78 -15.08
C PHE A 71 7.20 19.24 -15.31
N ASN A 72 8.03 19.96 -16.05
CA ASN A 72 7.55 21.12 -16.77
C ASN A 72 6.48 20.68 -17.77
N ARG A 73 5.31 21.34 -17.77
CA ARG A 73 4.15 20.93 -18.58
C ARG A 73 4.49 20.86 -20.08
N SER A 74 5.18 21.86 -20.60
CA SER A 74 5.57 21.90 -22.01
C SER A 74 6.47 20.73 -22.38
N LEU A 75 7.41 20.39 -21.50
CA LEU A 75 8.29 19.24 -21.70
C LEU A 75 7.50 17.93 -21.66
N LEU A 76 6.59 17.74 -20.70
CA LEU A 76 5.76 16.54 -20.64
C LEU A 76 4.94 16.36 -21.90
N ASP A 77 4.35 17.45 -22.43
CA ASP A 77 3.62 17.42 -23.69
C ASP A 77 4.52 16.98 -24.86
N THR A 78 5.75 17.51 -24.95
CA THR A 78 6.73 17.13 -25.98
C THR A 78 7.15 15.66 -25.83
N LEU A 79 7.47 15.21 -24.63
CA LEU A 79 7.86 13.82 -24.39
C LEU A 79 6.77 12.83 -24.82
N LEU A 80 5.51 13.07 -24.43
CA LEU A 80 4.43 12.13 -24.69
C LEU A 80 3.85 12.20 -26.10
N LYS A 81 3.91 13.36 -26.77
CA LYS A 81 3.29 13.55 -28.09
C LYS A 81 4.28 13.42 -29.23
N ASP A 82 5.52 13.88 -29.02
CA ASP A 82 6.49 14.04 -30.10
C ASP A 82 7.66 13.06 -29.99
N GLU A 83 8.28 12.93 -28.79
CA GLU A 83 9.49 12.11 -28.65
C GLU A 83 9.18 10.63 -28.38
N TYR A 84 8.21 10.34 -27.52
CA TYR A 84 7.88 8.97 -27.10
C TYR A 84 6.37 8.69 -27.15
N PRO A 85 5.70 8.91 -28.33
CA PRO A 85 4.24 8.80 -28.42
C PRO A 85 3.70 7.37 -28.20
N SER A 86 4.55 6.36 -28.30
CA SER A 86 4.20 4.96 -28.08
C SER A 86 4.67 4.40 -26.73
N ALA A 87 5.36 5.22 -25.92
CA ALA A 87 5.84 4.77 -24.61
C ALA A 87 4.68 4.50 -23.65
N THR A 88 4.80 3.41 -22.90
CA THR A 88 3.81 2.94 -21.93
C THR A 88 4.32 2.95 -20.49
N ASP A 89 5.64 3.14 -20.31
CA ASP A 89 6.30 3.06 -19.01
C ASP A 89 7.31 4.20 -18.85
N PHE A 90 7.10 5.06 -17.83
CA PHE A 90 8.01 6.15 -17.53
C PHE A 90 9.40 5.68 -17.10
N GLY A 91 9.47 4.66 -16.26
CA GLY A 91 10.73 4.16 -15.70
C GLY A 91 11.61 3.46 -16.74
N LYS A 92 11.01 2.71 -17.66
CA LYS A 92 11.75 1.91 -18.64
C LYS A 92 12.07 2.66 -19.93
N GLU A 93 11.14 3.52 -20.37
CA GLU A 93 11.19 4.08 -21.73
C GLU A 93 11.49 5.58 -21.72
N ILE A 94 10.87 6.36 -20.83
CA ILE A 94 10.97 7.82 -20.87
C ILE A 94 12.17 8.30 -20.02
N MET A 95 12.25 7.85 -18.76
CA MET A 95 13.26 8.39 -17.85
C MET A 95 14.69 8.13 -18.24
N PRO A 96 15.10 6.90 -18.63
CA PRO A 96 16.48 6.65 -19.05
C PRO A 96 16.94 7.54 -20.21
N ASN A 97 16.05 7.77 -21.18
CA ASN A 97 16.34 8.60 -22.33
C ASN A 97 16.27 10.12 -22.06
N SER A 98 15.48 10.51 -21.05
CA SER A 98 15.31 11.92 -20.67
C SER A 98 16.52 12.46 -19.90
N ILE A 99 17.22 11.62 -19.14
CA ILE A 99 18.40 12.01 -18.33
C ILE A 99 19.54 12.54 -19.20
N GLU A 100 19.70 12.02 -20.40
CA GLU A 100 20.74 12.45 -21.32
C GLU A 100 20.46 13.83 -21.97
N LYS A 101 19.19 14.22 -22.07
CA LYS A 101 18.74 15.40 -22.82
C LYS A 101 18.31 16.56 -21.93
N TYR A 102 17.77 16.28 -20.75
CA TYR A 102 17.12 17.24 -19.88
C TYR A 102 17.74 17.28 -18.49
N LYS A 103 17.54 18.39 -17.80
CA LYS A 103 18.00 18.54 -16.42
C LYS A 103 17.04 17.81 -15.48
N VAL A 104 17.42 16.61 -15.07
CA VAL A 104 16.63 15.78 -14.15
C VAL A 104 17.26 15.83 -12.77
N ILE A 105 16.49 16.26 -11.76
CA ILE A 105 16.96 16.38 -10.38
C ILE A 105 16.31 15.31 -9.48
N SER A 106 17.11 14.76 -8.58
CA SER A 106 16.66 13.90 -7.50
C SER A 106 16.18 14.76 -6.32
N TYR A 107 14.98 14.48 -5.82
CA TYR A 107 14.50 14.96 -4.53
C TYR A 107 14.52 13.79 -3.57
N GLN A 108 15.55 13.70 -2.74
CA GLN A 108 15.65 12.64 -1.74
C GLN A 108 14.64 12.88 -0.63
N TYR A 109 13.74 11.93 -0.45
CA TYR A 109 12.77 11.89 0.63
C TYR A 109 13.32 11.01 1.77
N ASP A 110 13.18 11.46 3.00
CA ASP A 110 13.68 10.79 4.21
C ASP A 110 12.57 10.36 5.16
N GLY A 111 11.30 10.58 4.78
CA GLY A 111 10.14 10.16 5.55
C GLY A 111 9.72 8.72 5.28
N TYR A 112 8.58 8.34 5.85
CA TYR A 112 7.99 7.03 5.61
C TYR A 112 7.45 6.90 4.19
N TRP A 113 7.91 5.89 3.49
CA TRP A 113 7.39 5.44 2.21
C TRP A 113 7.57 3.93 2.07
N THR A 114 6.60 3.26 1.52
CA THR A 114 6.69 1.83 1.16
C THR A 114 5.98 1.59 -0.16
N ASP A 115 6.57 0.73 -0.98
CA ASP A 115 5.92 0.23 -2.18
C ASP A 115 4.96 -0.90 -1.83
N ILE A 116 3.74 -0.82 -2.35
CA ILE A 116 2.69 -1.83 -2.18
C ILE A 116 2.43 -2.61 -3.48
N GLY A 117 3.46 -2.77 -4.30
CA GLY A 117 3.39 -3.41 -5.63
C GLY A 117 3.11 -4.92 -5.61
N ASN A 118 3.10 -5.56 -4.45
CA ASN A 118 2.76 -6.98 -4.29
C ASN A 118 1.83 -7.20 -3.10
N ILE A 119 1.18 -8.38 -3.05
CA ILE A 119 0.18 -8.72 -2.02
C ILE A 119 0.79 -8.73 -0.62
N TYR A 120 2.03 -9.17 -0.47
CA TYR A 120 2.70 -9.22 0.82
C TYR A 120 2.94 -7.79 1.36
N SER A 121 3.56 -6.91 0.57
CA SER A 121 3.80 -5.51 0.96
C SER A 121 2.49 -4.77 1.27
N PHE A 122 1.44 -5.02 0.48
CA PHE A 122 0.11 -4.47 0.73
C PHE A 122 -0.45 -4.94 2.07
N PHE A 123 -0.34 -6.23 2.39
CA PHE A 123 -0.77 -6.81 3.65
C PHE A 123 -0.02 -6.20 4.84
N GLU A 124 1.32 -6.23 4.80
CA GLU A 124 2.18 -5.69 5.87
C GLU A 124 1.92 -4.19 6.12
N ALA A 125 1.80 -3.38 5.06
CA ALA A 125 1.52 -1.96 5.20
C ALA A 125 0.17 -1.67 5.88
N ASN A 126 -0.85 -2.50 5.63
CA ASN A 126 -2.15 -2.38 6.30
C ASN A 126 -2.09 -2.86 7.76
N ILE A 127 -1.43 -3.98 8.04
CA ILE A 127 -1.30 -4.50 9.41
C ILE A 127 -0.46 -3.55 10.27
N ALA A 128 0.58 -2.94 9.73
CA ALA A 128 1.39 -1.96 10.45
C ALA A 128 0.59 -0.74 10.97
N LEU A 129 -0.59 -0.44 10.39
CA LEU A 129 -1.49 0.60 10.92
C LEU A 129 -2.06 0.25 12.30
N THR A 130 -1.98 -1.00 12.73
CA THR A 130 -2.46 -1.48 14.03
C THR A 130 -1.43 -1.35 15.15
N ASP A 131 -0.20 -0.95 14.84
CA ASP A 131 0.85 -0.71 15.83
C ASP A 131 0.47 0.46 16.75
N ASP A 132 0.98 0.43 17.98
CA ASP A 132 0.75 1.50 18.96
C ASP A 132 1.28 2.86 18.46
N ILE A 133 2.41 2.83 17.75
CA ILE A 133 3.00 3.99 17.06
C ILE A 133 3.30 3.59 15.62
N PRO A 134 2.29 3.68 14.72
CA PRO A 134 2.48 3.29 13.34
C PRO A 134 3.40 4.28 12.60
N ALA A 135 4.22 3.78 11.70
CA ALA A 135 5.08 4.62 10.85
C ALA A 135 4.27 5.59 9.97
N PHE A 136 3.06 5.21 9.59
CA PHE A 136 2.07 6.08 8.93
C PHE A 136 0.91 6.36 9.87
N ASN A 137 0.79 7.61 10.33
CA ASN A 137 -0.26 8.02 11.27
C ASN A 137 -1.53 8.47 10.54
N LEU A 138 -2.60 7.69 10.66
CA LEU A 138 -3.94 8.03 10.12
C LEU A 138 -4.61 9.21 10.86
N PHE A 139 -4.19 9.50 12.09
CA PHE A 139 -4.83 10.46 13.00
C PHE A 139 -4.14 11.82 13.03
N ASP A 140 -3.22 12.10 12.09
CA ASP A 140 -2.55 13.40 11.97
C ASP A 140 -3.48 14.40 11.27
N SER A 141 -4.11 15.29 12.05
CA SER A 141 -5.01 16.32 11.53
C SER A 141 -4.32 17.38 10.66
N SER A 142 -2.99 17.50 10.74
CA SER A 142 -2.21 18.42 9.89
C SER A 142 -2.00 17.87 8.48
N LYS A 143 -2.19 16.54 8.30
CA LYS A 143 -2.03 15.83 7.03
C LYS A 143 -3.30 15.07 6.65
N THR A 144 -4.38 15.81 6.49
CA THR A 144 -5.70 15.27 6.18
C THR A 144 -5.67 14.40 4.91
N ILE A 145 -6.16 13.17 5.02
CA ILE A 145 -6.34 12.27 3.88
C ILE A 145 -7.67 12.62 3.21
N PHE A 146 -7.61 13.17 2.00
CA PHE A 146 -8.81 13.50 1.23
C PHE A 146 -9.35 12.24 0.56
N THR A 147 -10.50 11.77 1.04
CA THR A 147 -11.22 10.62 0.47
C THR A 147 -12.71 10.95 0.36
N ARG A 148 -13.45 10.17 -0.43
CA ARG A 148 -14.89 10.33 -0.56
C ARG A 148 -15.59 10.06 0.75
N SER A 149 -16.25 11.06 1.31
CA SER A 149 -17.16 10.87 2.46
C SER A 149 -18.32 9.95 2.06
N ARG A 150 -18.60 8.93 2.89
CA ARG A 150 -19.68 7.97 2.64
C ARG A 150 -20.86 8.15 3.57
N MET A 151 -20.76 9.07 4.54
CA MET A 151 -21.84 9.38 5.52
C MET A 151 -22.44 8.10 6.14
N LEU A 152 -21.56 7.22 6.64
CA LEU A 152 -21.96 5.95 7.23
C LEU A 152 -22.41 6.14 8.69
N PRO A 153 -23.28 5.24 9.22
CA PRO A 153 -23.59 5.23 10.64
C PRO A 153 -22.36 4.80 11.46
N PRO A 154 -22.35 5.12 12.78
CA PRO A 154 -21.34 4.57 13.68
C PRO A 154 -21.30 3.03 13.62
N GLY A 155 -20.10 2.46 13.87
CA GLY A 155 -19.97 1.01 14.01
C GLY A 155 -20.73 0.48 15.23
N LYS A 156 -21.37 -0.69 15.10
CA LYS A 156 -22.01 -1.41 16.20
C LYS A 156 -21.15 -2.60 16.61
N ILE A 157 -20.66 -2.58 17.85
CA ILE A 157 -19.81 -3.64 18.42
C ILE A 157 -20.50 -4.21 19.64
N SER A 158 -20.60 -5.54 19.75
CA SER A 158 -21.26 -6.21 20.87
C SER A 158 -20.56 -7.52 21.21
N GLY A 159 -20.16 -7.68 22.47
CA GLY A 159 -19.56 -8.91 23.00
C GLY A 159 -18.19 -9.25 22.42
N THR A 160 -17.44 -8.26 21.92
CA THR A 160 -16.18 -8.45 21.20
C THR A 160 -15.00 -7.90 22.00
N THR A 161 -13.94 -8.67 22.13
CA THR A 161 -12.63 -8.17 22.57
C THR A 161 -11.87 -7.65 21.33
N LEU A 162 -11.43 -6.40 21.39
CA LEU A 162 -10.61 -5.77 20.34
C LEU A 162 -9.22 -5.50 20.90
N GLU A 163 -8.18 -5.90 20.18
CA GLU A 163 -6.78 -5.64 20.51
C GLU A 163 -6.03 -5.23 19.23
N LYS A 164 -5.30 -4.11 19.27
CA LYS A 164 -4.55 -3.59 18.11
C LYS A 164 -5.37 -3.63 16.81
N THR A 165 -6.54 -3.02 16.84
CA THR A 165 -7.51 -3.14 15.73
C THR A 165 -7.92 -1.77 15.22
N VAL A 166 -7.84 -1.55 13.92
CA VAL A 166 -8.39 -0.37 13.23
C VAL A 166 -9.74 -0.73 12.65
N VAL A 167 -10.78 0.03 13.03
CA VAL A 167 -12.17 -0.23 12.62
C VAL A 167 -12.72 0.98 11.87
N ALA A 168 -13.12 0.79 10.62
CA ALA A 168 -13.77 1.81 9.82
C ALA A 168 -15.28 1.94 10.15
N GLU A 169 -15.91 3.00 9.66
CA GLU A 169 -17.32 3.33 9.89
C GLU A 169 -18.29 2.26 9.35
N GLY A 170 -19.46 2.18 9.97
CA GLY A 170 -20.58 1.34 9.51
C GLY A 170 -20.41 -0.16 9.76
N CYS A 171 -19.44 -0.58 10.55
CA CYS A 171 -19.20 -1.99 10.85
C CYS A 171 -20.27 -2.57 11.81
N LEU A 172 -20.58 -3.87 11.63
CA LEU A 172 -21.46 -4.68 12.49
C LEU A 172 -20.65 -5.86 13.04
N ILE A 173 -20.15 -5.73 14.27
CA ILE A 173 -19.17 -6.66 14.84
C ILE A 173 -19.78 -7.36 16.06
N PHE A 174 -19.88 -8.68 15.98
CA PHE A 174 -20.34 -9.58 17.04
C PHE A 174 -19.32 -10.69 17.32
N ALA A 175 -18.09 -10.55 16.82
CA ALA A 175 -17.00 -11.49 17.03
C ALA A 175 -16.70 -11.75 18.50
N SER A 176 -16.10 -12.87 18.83
CA SER A 176 -15.54 -13.09 20.18
C SER A 176 -14.25 -12.29 20.36
N ARG A 177 -13.36 -12.31 19.37
CA ARG A 177 -12.06 -11.61 19.42
C ARG A 177 -11.62 -11.14 18.05
N ILE A 178 -11.07 -9.94 17.99
CA ILE A 178 -10.35 -9.42 16.84
C ILE A 178 -9.02 -8.85 17.32
N GLU A 179 -7.93 -9.25 16.66
CA GLU A 179 -6.56 -8.90 17.07
C GLU A 179 -5.72 -8.54 15.85
N THR A 180 -4.92 -7.48 15.97
CA THR A 180 -3.93 -7.04 14.96
C THR A 180 -4.55 -7.00 13.55
N SER A 181 -5.72 -6.37 13.43
CA SER A 181 -6.51 -6.45 12.20
C SER A 181 -7.07 -5.09 11.78
N VAL A 182 -7.23 -4.91 10.49
CA VAL A 182 -7.87 -3.72 9.90
C VAL A 182 -9.20 -4.11 9.29
N LEU A 183 -10.27 -3.44 9.72
CA LEU A 183 -11.64 -3.68 9.27
C LEU A 183 -12.13 -2.51 8.42
N GLY A 184 -12.32 -2.76 7.13
CA GLY A 184 -12.88 -1.79 6.18
C GLY A 184 -14.35 -1.48 6.45
N ILE A 185 -14.87 -0.46 5.78
CA ILE A 185 -16.23 0.04 5.96
C ILE A 185 -17.30 -1.06 5.81
N ARG A 186 -18.36 -1.00 6.62
CA ARG A 186 -19.48 -1.95 6.58
C ARG A 186 -19.10 -3.42 6.81
N SER A 187 -17.91 -3.68 7.38
CA SER A 187 -17.54 -5.07 7.73
C SER A 187 -18.58 -5.67 8.66
N ARG A 188 -19.03 -6.89 8.36
CA ARG A 188 -19.93 -7.67 9.19
C ARG A 188 -19.24 -8.95 9.65
N ILE A 189 -19.22 -9.18 10.99
CA ILE A 189 -18.60 -10.35 11.60
C ILE A 189 -19.57 -10.96 12.60
N GLY A 190 -19.87 -12.26 12.44
CA GLY A 190 -20.84 -13.00 13.24
C GLY A 190 -20.33 -13.44 14.62
N HIS A 191 -21.25 -13.93 15.43
CA HIS A 191 -20.98 -14.38 16.81
C HIS A 191 -19.97 -15.52 16.88
N GLY A 192 -19.17 -15.53 17.93
CA GLY A 192 -18.21 -16.61 18.18
C GLY A 192 -17.00 -16.65 17.23
N THR A 193 -16.90 -15.70 16.31
CA THR A 193 -15.81 -15.63 15.33
C THR A 193 -14.56 -14.98 15.93
N THR A 194 -13.41 -15.50 15.56
CA THR A 194 -12.09 -14.95 15.89
C THR A 194 -11.36 -14.54 14.62
N VAL A 195 -10.81 -13.32 14.61
CA VAL A 195 -10.04 -12.74 13.49
C VAL A 195 -8.69 -12.26 14.03
N VAL A 196 -7.59 -12.74 13.43
CA VAL A 196 -6.22 -12.42 13.87
C VAL A 196 -5.35 -12.11 12.67
N SER A 197 -4.63 -10.99 12.73
CA SER A 197 -3.72 -10.54 11.67
C SER A 197 -4.40 -10.58 10.30
N CYS A 198 -5.49 -9.84 10.13
CA CYS A 198 -6.28 -9.84 8.91
C CYS A 198 -6.56 -8.43 8.41
N TYR A 199 -6.62 -8.29 7.08
CA TYR A 199 -7.15 -7.11 6.43
C TYR A 199 -8.48 -7.45 5.75
N LEU A 200 -9.57 -6.89 6.27
CA LEU A 200 -10.90 -7.02 5.69
C LEU A 200 -11.22 -5.74 4.92
N MET A 201 -11.39 -5.82 3.60
CA MET A 201 -11.67 -4.67 2.76
C MET A 201 -13.09 -4.10 2.95
N GLY A 202 -13.94 -4.82 3.66
CA GLY A 202 -15.29 -4.39 3.98
C GLY A 202 -16.30 -4.64 2.87
N ASN A 203 -17.37 -3.84 2.87
CA ASN A 203 -18.46 -4.04 1.92
C ASN A 203 -18.89 -2.71 1.29
N ASP A 204 -19.39 -2.77 0.05
CA ASP A 204 -19.87 -1.59 -0.67
C ASP A 204 -21.31 -1.22 -0.30
N TYR A 205 -22.08 -2.16 0.25
CA TYR A 205 -23.51 -2.00 0.63
C TYR A 205 -23.89 -2.87 1.83
N TYR A 206 -25.05 -2.59 2.40
CA TYR A 206 -25.72 -3.47 3.37
C TYR A 206 -26.80 -4.30 2.67
N GLU A 207 -26.92 -5.57 3.04
CA GLU A 207 -28.09 -6.36 2.61
C GLU A 207 -29.35 -5.89 3.34
N THR A 208 -30.44 -5.76 2.61
CA THR A 208 -31.79 -5.57 3.20
C THR A 208 -32.28 -6.86 3.85
N LEU A 209 -33.25 -6.77 4.77
CA LEU A 209 -33.82 -7.96 5.39
C LEU A 209 -34.42 -8.93 4.35
N THR A 210 -35.11 -8.40 3.34
CA THR A 210 -35.68 -9.20 2.25
C THR A 210 -34.57 -9.93 1.44
N GLN A 211 -33.45 -9.28 1.20
CA GLN A 211 -32.31 -9.92 0.53
C GLN A 211 -31.68 -11.02 1.40
N MET A 212 -31.55 -10.78 2.71
CA MET A 212 -31.02 -11.80 3.64
C MET A 212 -31.94 -13.03 3.69
N GLU A 213 -33.25 -12.84 3.75
CA GLU A 213 -34.25 -13.93 3.73
C GLU A 213 -34.20 -14.73 2.43
N ALA A 214 -34.18 -14.03 1.29
CA ALA A 214 -34.06 -14.66 -0.03
C ALA A 214 -32.74 -15.41 -0.22
N ASN A 215 -31.64 -14.89 0.32
CA ASN A 215 -30.33 -15.55 0.27
C ASN A 215 -30.30 -16.77 1.19
N THR A 216 -30.85 -16.66 2.39
CA THR A 216 -30.96 -17.78 3.36
C THR A 216 -31.73 -18.96 2.78
N SER A 217 -32.86 -18.71 2.11
CA SER A 217 -33.68 -19.76 1.47
C SER A 217 -32.94 -20.50 0.33
N LYS A 218 -31.90 -19.85 -0.26
CA LYS A 218 -31.03 -20.41 -1.31
C LYS A 218 -29.74 -20.99 -0.76
N GLY A 219 -29.53 -21.00 0.55
CA GLY A 219 -28.28 -21.44 1.17
C GLY A 219 -27.09 -20.48 0.95
N ILE A 220 -27.36 -19.24 0.54
CA ILE A 220 -26.31 -18.24 0.31
C ILE A 220 -26.00 -17.54 1.64
N PRO A 221 -24.73 -17.54 2.10
CA PRO A 221 -24.35 -16.84 3.33
C PRO A 221 -24.61 -15.32 3.24
N LYS A 222 -24.85 -14.70 4.38
CA LYS A 222 -24.91 -13.22 4.47
C LYS A 222 -23.56 -12.62 4.09
N ILE A 223 -23.59 -11.40 3.57
CA ILE A 223 -22.36 -10.66 3.25
C ILE A 223 -21.50 -10.46 4.51
N GLY A 224 -20.17 -10.60 4.38
CA GLY A 224 -19.20 -10.56 5.47
C GLY A 224 -18.83 -11.95 5.99
N ILE A 225 -18.45 -12.03 7.26
CA ILE A 225 -17.99 -13.26 7.92
C ILE A 225 -19.11 -13.78 8.82
N GLY A 226 -19.41 -15.07 8.71
CA GLY A 226 -20.42 -15.76 9.50
C GLY A 226 -20.04 -15.97 10.97
N GLU A 227 -20.67 -16.95 11.59
CA GLU A 227 -20.52 -17.26 13.01
C GLU A 227 -19.51 -18.39 13.24
N ARG A 228 -18.85 -18.39 14.41
CA ARG A 228 -17.90 -19.44 14.86
C ARG A 228 -16.76 -19.71 13.87
N CYS A 229 -16.39 -18.68 13.12
CA CYS A 229 -15.27 -18.75 12.19
C CYS A 229 -13.94 -18.51 12.91
N TYR A 230 -12.85 -18.98 12.30
CA TYR A 230 -11.49 -18.65 12.69
C TYR A 230 -10.73 -18.20 11.45
N ILE A 231 -10.38 -16.91 11.39
CA ILE A 231 -9.70 -16.30 10.24
C ILE A 231 -8.36 -15.73 10.73
N LYS A 232 -7.27 -16.17 10.13
CA LYS A 232 -5.92 -15.72 10.49
C LYS A 232 -5.04 -15.52 9.26
N ASN A 233 -4.18 -14.48 9.28
CA ASN A 233 -3.22 -14.16 8.23
C ASN A 233 -3.87 -14.11 6.83
N ALA A 234 -4.91 -13.30 6.69
CA ALA A 234 -5.70 -13.28 5.46
C ALA A 234 -6.10 -11.86 5.03
N ILE A 235 -6.17 -11.67 3.73
CA ILE A 235 -6.88 -10.55 3.12
C ILE A 235 -8.25 -11.06 2.68
N ILE A 236 -9.31 -10.41 3.15
CA ILE A 236 -10.69 -10.71 2.73
C ILE A 236 -11.16 -9.54 1.89
N ASP A 237 -11.38 -9.82 0.61
CA ASP A 237 -11.80 -8.82 -0.37
C ASP A 237 -13.23 -8.35 -0.12
N LYS A 238 -13.62 -7.30 -0.83
CA LYS A 238 -14.93 -6.67 -0.71
C LYS A 238 -16.07 -7.62 -1.05
N ASN A 239 -17.17 -7.43 -0.32
CA ASN A 239 -18.43 -8.13 -0.57
C ASN A 239 -18.34 -9.65 -0.48
N CYS A 240 -17.29 -10.18 0.15
CA CYS A 240 -17.13 -11.61 0.39
C CYS A 240 -18.27 -12.16 1.27
N ARG A 241 -18.63 -13.42 1.04
CA ARG A 241 -19.65 -14.15 1.79
C ARG A 241 -19.02 -15.40 2.37
N ILE A 242 -18.62 -15.34 3.63
CA ILE A 242 -18.05 -16.46 4.36
C ILE A 242 -19.11 -17.01 5.30
N GLY A 243 -19.46 -18.27 5.11
CA GLY A 243 -20.47 -18.96 5.91
C GLY A 243 -20.06 -19.17 7.37
N ASN A 244 -20.87 -19.89 8.12
CA ASN A 244 -20.56 -20.25 9.51
C ASN A 244 -19.53 -21.38 9.57
N ASP A 245 -18.81 -21.48 10.71
CA ASP A 245 -17.91 -22.59 11.03
C ASP A 245 -16.70 -22.72 10.07
N VAL A 246 -16.33 -21.63 9.36
CA VAL A 246 -15.23 -21.62 8.40
C VAL A 246 -13.90 -21.36 9.10
N ARG A 247 -12.85 -22.09 8.70
CA ARG A 247 -11.47 -21.85 9.12
C ARG A 247 -10.62 -21.43 7.93
N ILE A 248 -9.97 -20.27 8.05
CA ILE A 248 -8.98 -19.75 7.11
C ILE A 248 -7.71 -19.46 7.91
N ASN A 249 -6.61 -20.10 7.55
CA ASN A 249 -5.29 -19.84 8.13
C ASN A 249 -4.29 -19.72 6.99
N GLY A 250 -4.07 -18.49 6.53
CA GLY A 250 -3.21 -18.20 5.39
C GLY A 250 -1.72 -18.20 5.74
N GLY A 251 -0.88 -18.50 4.76
CA GLY A 251 0.56 -18.24 4.79
C GLY A 251 1.46 -19.35 5.35
N MET A 252 0.99 -20.25 6.19
CA MET A 252 1.85 -21.27 6.81
C MET A 252 2.33 -22.40 5.87
N HIS A 253 1.88 -22.39 4.64
CA HIS A 253 2.23 -23.40 3.62
C HIS A 253 2.80 -22.78 2.34
N LEU A 254 3.11 -21.47 2.40
CA LEU A 254 3.65 -20.70 1.28
C LEU A 254 5.12 -20.30 1.51
N GLU A 255 5.80 -20.95 2.45
CA GLU A 255 7.25 -20.82 2.66
C GLU A 255 8.05 -21.68 1.68
#